data_3a6a1b3a170895929cd349ab8cf56ae1
#
_entry.id   3a6a1b3a170895929cd349ab8cf56ae1
#
_cell.length_a   1.000
_cell.length_b   1.000
_cell.length_c   1.000
_cell.angle_alpha   90.00
_cell.angle_beta   90.00
_cell.angle_gamma   90.00
#
_symmetry.space_group_name_H-M   'P 1'
#
loop_
_entity.id
_entity.type
_entity.pdbx_description
1 polymer ?
#
loop_
_entity_poly.entity_id
_entity_poly.type
_entity_poly.pdbx_seq_one_letter_code
_entity_poly.pdbx_strand_id
1 'polypeptide(L)'
;MTLSERQVADYLQELRLWWYYESPVFLADEKRRPRVWTPDFYIPKLGMYIEVCGSESLREQYQYREKIYKKNNYSVVFLHLWKEGAEWKSFLLKRIVQLENSRHSDVMKILESRV
;
A
#
# COMPACT_ATOMS: atom_id res chain seq x y z
N MET A 1 11.32 11.64 -7.65
CA MET A 1 10.23 11.69 -6.65
C MET A 1 9.56 13.04 -6.66
N THR A 2 8.25 13.04 -6.55
CA THR A 2 7.49 14.26 -6.30
C THR A 2 7.70 14.73 -4.85
N LEU A 3 7.26 15.96 -4.54
CA LEU A 3 7.32 16.46 -3.17
C LEU A 3 6.49 15.60 -2.22
N SER A 4 5.29 15.21 -2.64
CA SER A 4 4.40 14.36 -1.84
C SER A 4 5.02 12.99 -1.57
N GLU A 5 5.62 12.39 -2.58
CA GLU A 5 6.32 11.11 -2.42
C GLU A 5 7.51 11.24 -1.46
N ARG A 6 8.25 12.34 -1.53
CA ARG A 6 9.36 12.59 -0.61
C ARG A 6 8.91 12.70 0.83
N GLN A 7 7.76 13.35 1.07
CA GLN A 7 7.20 13.43 2.42
C GLN A 7 6.86 12.05 2.97
N VAL A 8 6.31 11.17 2.14
CA VAL A 8 6.02 9.78 2.54
C VAL A 8 7.31 9.02 2.81
N ALA A 9 8.31 9.15 1.94
CA ALA A 9 9.61 8.50 2.13
C ALA A 9 10.26 8.92 3.46
N ASP A 10 10.23 10.21 3.77
CA ASP A 10 10.80 10.74 5.02
C ASP A 10 10.09 10.14 6.24
N TYR A 11 8.76 10.02 6.19
CA TYR A 11 8.01 9.41 7.29
C TYR A 11 8.32 7.92 7.44
N LEU A 12 8.44 7.18 6.34
CA LEU A 12 8.82 5.77 6.40
C LEU A 12 10.20 5.61 7.04
N GLN A 13 11.12 6.54 6.77
CA GLN A 13 12.43 6.55 7.39
C GLN A 13 12.34 6.84 8.90
N GLU A 14 11.50 7.77 9.32
CA GLU A 14 11.20 8.02 10.74
C GLU A 14 10.72 6.76 11.45
N LEU A 15 9.88 5.97 10.78
CA LEU A 15 9.36 4.70 11.29
C LEU A 15 10.38 3.56 11.21
N ARG A 16 11.58 3.83 10.66
CA ARG A 16 12.63 2.84 10.45
C ARG A 16 12.20 1.67 9.59
N LEU A 17 11.34 1.95 8.60
CA LEU A 17 10.89 0.97 7.63
C LEU A 17 11.70 1.11 6.35
N TRP A 18 12.29 0.01 5.92
CA TRP A 18 12.97 -0.05 4.63
C TRP A 18 11.92 -0.06 3.51
N TRP A 19 12.21 0.61 2.41
CA TRP A 19 11.30 0.67 1.26
C TRP A 19 12.06 0.68 -0.06
N TYR A 20 11.40 0.18 -1.09
CA TYR A 20 11.86 0.30 -2.47
C TYR A 20 10.94 1.26 -3.20
N TYR A 21 11.50 2.08 -4.05
CA TYR A 21 10.75 3.04 -4.85
C TYR A 21 10.44 2.45 -6.22
N GLU A 22 9.17 2.56 -6.64
CA GLU A 22 8.69 2.10 -7.95
C GLU A 22 8.97 0.62 -8.23
N SER A 23 8.60 -0.25 -7.31
CA SER A 23 8.69 -1.70 -7.50
C SER A 23 7.54 -2.19 -8.39
N PRO A 24 7.83 -2.85 -9.52
CA PRO A 24 6.77 -3.33 -10.39
C PRO A 24 6.03 -4.52 -9.80
N VAL A 25 4.73 -4.60 -10.10
CA VAL A 25 3.90 -5.75 -9.78
C VAL A 25 3.24 -6.28 -11.05
N PHE A 26 3.10 -7.59 -11.13
CA PHE A 26 2.45 -8.25 -12.25
C PHE A 26 1.05 -8.65 -11.82
N LEU A 27 0.05 -8.24 -12.60
CA LEU A 27 -1.34 -8.50 -12.28
C LEU A 27 -2.18 -8.69 -13.54
N ALA A 28 -3.42 -9.12 -13.35
CA ALA A 28 -4.40 -9.22 -14.42
C ALA A 28 -5.48 -8.16 -14.22
N ASP A 29 -5.85 -7.46 -15.29
CA ASP A 29 -6.92 -6.47 -15.25
C ASP A 29 -8.31 -7.15 -15.25
N GLU A 30 -9.39 -6.35 -15.32
CA GLU A 30 -10.77 -6.85 -15.29
C GLU A 30 -11.09 -7.74 -16.50
N LYS A 31 -10.35 -7.62 -17.58
CA LYS A 31 -10.49 -8.45 -18.79
C LYS A 31 -9.50 -9.63 -18.79
N ARG A 32 -8.84 -9.89 -17.66
CA ARG A 32 -7.84 -10.94 -17.49
C ARG A 32 -6.60 -10.76 -18.38
N ARG A 33 -6.32 -9.52 -18.79
CA ARG A 33 -5.11 -9.23 -19.57
C ARG A 33 -3.94 -8.98 -18.62
N PRO A 34 -2.74 -9.50 -18.95
CA PRO A 34 -1.58 -9.25 -18.11
C PRO A 34 -1.18 -7.78 -18.15
N ARG A 35 -0.87 -7.22 -16.98
CA ARG A 35 -0.43 -5.84 -16.82
C ARG A 35 0.74 -5.78 -15.86
N VAL A 36 1.56 -4.73 -16.02
CA VAL A 36 2.61 -4.40 -15.08
C VAL A 36 2.30 -3.00 -14.56
N TRP A 37 2.07 -2.89 -13.26
CA TRP A 37 1.88 -1.61 -12.59
C TRP A 37 3.02 -1.36 -11.63
N THR A 38 3.30 -0.09 -11.35
CA THR A 38 4.45 0.29 -10.53
C THR A 38 3.97 1.20 -9.40
N PRO A 39 3.56 0.62 -8.25
CA PRO A 39 3.23 1.42 -7.08
C PRO A 39 4.44 2.23 -6.61
N ASP A 40 4.18 3.35 -5.94
CA ASP A 40 5.25 4.28 -5.56
C ASP A 40 6.23 3.68 -4.58
N PHE A 41 5.75 2.95 -3.56
CA PHE A 41 6.61 2.34 -2.55
C PHE A 41 6.23 0.90 -2.28
N TYR A 42 7.23 0.09 -1.99
CA TYR A 42 7.06 -1.27 -1.48
C TYR A 42 7.83 -1.40 -0.17
N ILE A 43 7.16 -1.91 0.87
CA ILE A 43 7.74 -2.13 2.19
C ILE A 43 7.87 -3.64 2.42
N PRO A 44 9.08 -4.21 2.21
CA PRO A 44 9.26 -5.67 2.27
C PRO A 44 8.89 -6.29 3.61
N LYS A 45 9.22 -5.62 4.70
CA LYS A 45 8.92 -6.09 6.05
C LYS A 45 7.45 -6.36 6.27
N LEU A 46 6.59 -5.57 5.63
CA LEU A 46 5.14 -5.67 5.76
C LEU A 46 4.47 -6.35 4.55
N GLY A 47 5.21 -6.52 3.45
CA GLY A 47 4.64 -6.98 2.20
C GLY A 47 3.56 -6.04 1.69
N MET A 48 3.71 -4.75 1.93
CA MET A 48 2.72 -3.72 1.66
C MET A 48 3.25 -2.74 0.65
N TYR A 49 2.37 -2.30 -0.25
CA TYR A 49 2.66 -1.25 -1.23
C TYR A 49 1.94 0.03 -0.85
N ILE A 50 2.48 1.16 -1.27
CA ILE A 50 1.86 2.48 -1.08
C ILE A 50 1.77 3.18 -2.43
N GLU A 51 0.58 3.69 -2.74
CA GLU A 51 0.33 4.62 -3.83
C GLU A 51 0.09 6.00 -3.23
N VAL A 52 0.90 6.98 -3.64
CA VAL A 52 0.75 8.36 -3.16
C VAL A 52 -0.16 9.11 -4.13
N CYS A 53 -1.30 9.54 -3.63
CA CYS A 53 -2.34 10.21 -4.42
C CYS A 53 -2.31 11.69 -4.14
N GLY A 54 -1.77 12.46 -5.07
CA GLY A 54 -1.58 13.90 -4.90
C GLY A 54 -2.69 14.77 -5.50
N SER A 55 -3.65 14.17 -6.22
CA SER A 55 -4.65 14.95 -6.96
C SER A 55 -6.04 14.33 -6.87
N GLU A 56 -7.04 15.15 -6.48
CA GLU A 56 -8.43 14.75 -6.48
C GLU A 56 -8.96 14.43 -7.88
N SER A 57 -8.40 15.08 -8.91
CA SER A 57 -8.84 14.89 -10.30
C SER A 57 -8.62 13.46 -10.81
N LEU A 58 -7.76 12.67 -10.15
CA LEU A 58 -7.49 11.28 -10.51
C LEU A 58 -8.23 10.27 -9.63
N ARG A 59 -9.22 10.74 -8.87
CA ARG A 59 -9.97 9.92 -7.91
C ARG A 59 -10.53 8.62 -8.48
N GLU A 60 -11.16 8.70 -9.66
CA GLU A 60 -11.74 7.51 -10.30
C GLU A 60 -10.67 6.51 -10.72
N GLN A 61 -9.53 7.00 -11.19
CA GLN A 61 -8.41 6.15 -11.56
C GLN A 61 -7.86 5.42 -10.33
N TYR A 62 -7.72 6.12 -9.20
CA TYR A 62 -7.26 5.51 -7.96
C TYR A 62 -8.22 4.42 -7.47
N GLN A 63 -9.52 4.68 -7.52
CA GLN A 63 -10.54 3.69 -7.14
C GLN A 63 -10.47 2.43 -8.01
N TYR A 64 -10.31 2.61 -9.30
CA TYR A 64 -10.15 1.50 -10.24
C TYR A 64 -8.90 0.69 -9.93
N ARG A 65 -7.76 1.34 -9.71
CA ARG A 65 -6.51 0.67 -9.40
C ARG A 65 -6.58 -0.10 -8.08
N GLU A 66 -7.19 0.50 -7.07
CA GLU A 66 -7.38 -0.17 -5.78
C GLU A 66 -8.17 -1.47 -5.94
N LYS A 67 -9.24 -1.43 -6.72
CA LYS A 67 -10.06 -2.62 -6.99
C LYS A 67 -9.26 -3.72 -7.67
N ILE A 68 -8.45 -3.37 -8.65
CA ILE A 68 -7.63 -4.35 -9.39
C ILE A 68 -6.54 -4.93 -8.51
N TYR A 69 -5.87 -4.12 -7.72
CA TYR A 69 -4.88 -4.62 -6.76
C TYR A 69 -5.51 -5.64 -5.80
N LYS A 70 -6.67 -5.34 -5.26
CA LYS A 70 -7.38 -6.26 -4.35
C LYS A 70 -7.71 -7.58 -5.01
N LYS A 71 -8.18 -7.57 -6.25
CA LYS A 71 -8.48 -8.78 -7.01
C LYS A 71 -7.24 -9.65 -7.22
N ASN A 72 -6.07 -9.04 -7.27
CA ASN A 72 -4.80 -9.73 -7.46
C ASN A 72 -4.08 -10.02 -6.13
N ASN A 73 -4.76 -9.80 -5.00
CA ASN A 73 -4.25 -10.10 -3.65
C ASN A 73 -3.02 -9.27 -3.25
N TYR A 74 -2.91 -8.06 -3.78
CA TYR A 74 -1.87 -7.12 -3.35
C TYR A 74 -2.42 -6.22 -2.24
N SER A 75 -1.62 -6.06 -1.18
CA SER A 75 -1.92 -5.12 -0.10
C SER A 75 -1.37 -3.75 -0.49
N VAL A 76 -2.23 -2.87 -0.96
CA VAL A 76 -1.84 -1.53 -1.39
C VAL A 76 -2.62 -0.49 -0.60
N VAL A 77 -1.91 0.45 0.00
CA VAL A 77 -2.50 1.58 0.72
C VAL A 77 -2.45 2.80 -0.19
N PHE A 78 -3.61 3.40 -0.42
CA PHE A 78 -3.72 4.64 -1.20
C PHE A 78 -3.73 5.82 -0.23
N LEU A 79 -2.67 6.61 -0.26
CA LEU A 79 -2.53 7.80 0.61
C LEU A 79 -2.96 9.04 -0.15
N HIS A 80 -4.12 9.56 0.19
CA HIS A 80 -4.67 10.76 -0.43
C HIS A 80 -4.21 12.00 0.36
N LEU A 81 -3.05 12.53 0.05
CA LEU A 81 -2.48 13.67 0.75
C LEU A 81 -3.36 14.92 0.64
N TRP A 82 -4.12 15.03 -0.47
CA TRP A 82 -5.08 16.12 -0.67
C TRP A 82 -6.31 15.99 0.23
N LYS A 83 -6.66 14.78 0.64
CA LYS A 83 -7.86 14.48 1.44
C LYS A 83 -7.54 14.40 2.94
N GLU A 84 -6.51 13.65 3.30
CA GLU A 84 -6.11 13.45 4.68
C GLU A 84 -5.34 14.64 5.25
N GLY A 85 -4.76 15.48 4.38
CA GLY A 85 -3.99 16.64 4.82
C GLY A 85 -2.86 16.29 5.76
N ALA A 86 -2.82 16.94 6.93
CA ALA A 86 -1.78 16.68 7.94
C ALA A 86 -1.96 15.35 8.67
N GLU A 87 -3.10 14.69 8.50
CA GLU A 87 -3.42 13.44 9.21
C GLU A 87 -3.06 12.18 8.44
N TRP A 88 -2.48 12.31 7.26
CA TRP A 88 -2.11 11.16 6.46
C TRP A 88 -1.13 10.23 7.18
N LYS A 89 -0.28 10.78 8.05
CA LYS A 89 0.65 9.99 8.85
C LYS A 89 -0.07 9.04 9.81
N SER A 90 -1.07 9.57 10.52
CA SER A 90 -1.89 8.75 11.42
C SER A 90 -2.68 7.69 10.66
N PHE A 91 -3.21 8.05 9.50
CA PHE A 91 -3.92 7.10 8.64
C PHE A 91 -3.00 5.96 8.20
N LEU A 92 -1.80 6.29 7.72
CA LEU A 92 -0.81 5.29 7.32
C LEU A 92 -0.43 4.38 8.49
N LEU A 93 -0.16 4.96 9.65
CA LEU A 93 0.23 4.19 10.83
C LEU A 93 -0.88 3.21 11.25
N LYS A 94 -2.15 3.63 11.22
CA LYS A 94 -3.27 2.73 11.49
C LYS A 94 -3.30 1.56 10.51
N ARG A 95 -3.10 1.83 9.23
CA ARG A 95 -3.09 0.77 8.21
C ARG A 95 -1.97 -0.22 8.44
N ILE A 96 -0.78 0.26 8.82
CA ILE A 96 0.37 -0.60 9.14
C ILE A 96 0.03 -1.50 10.32
N VAL A 97 -0.51 -0.94 11.39
CA VAL A 97 -0.87 -1.70 12.59
C VAL A 97 -1.96 -2.74 12.29
N GLN A 98 -2.98 -2.37 11.51
CA GLN A 98 -4.02 -3.31 11.09
C GLN A 98 -3.45 -4.48 10.30
N LEU A 99 -2.53 -4.22 9.41
CA LEU A 99 -1.89 -5.26 8.60
C LEU A 99 -1.02 -6.19 9.45
N GLU A 100 -0.24 -5.65 10.36
CA GLU A 100 0.57 -6.44 11.30
C GLU A 100 -0.31 -7.32 12.17
N ASN A 101 -1.39 -6.77 12.72
CA ASN A 101 -2.32 -7.54 13.56
C ASN A 101 -3.00 -8.65 12.78
N SER A 102 -3.43 -8.38 11.56
CA SER A 102 -4.05 -9.38 10.69
C SER A 102 -3.10 -10.54 10.41
N ARG A 103 -1.85 -10.25 10.10
CA ARG A 103 -0.82 -11.26 9.84
C ARG A 103 -0.50 -12.08 11.07
N HIS A 104 -0.38 -11.43 12.21
CA HIS A 104 -0.17 -12.14 13.47
C HIS A 104 -1.31 -13.10 13.76
N SER A 105 -2.55 -12.66 13.59
CA SER A 105 -3.74 -13.50 13.75
C SER A 105 -3.71 -14.70 12.81
N ASP A 106 -3.35 -14.50 11.55
CA ASP A 106 -3.28 -15.58 10.56
C ASP A 106 -2.22 -16.62 10.94
N VAL A 107 -1.05 -16.16 11.38
CA VAL A 107 0.02 -17.05 11.85
C VAL A 107 -0.43 -17.85 13.06
N MET A 108 -1.09 -17.22 14.03
CA MET A 108 -1.61 -17.91 15.22
C MET A 108 -2.63 -18.99 14.85
N LYS A 109 -3.51 -18.72 13.90
CA LYS A 109 -4.49 -19.71 13.41
C LYS A 109 -3.79 -20.92 12.79
N ILE A 110 -2.75 -20.70 12.01
CA ILE A 110 -1.96 -21.76 11.40
C ILE A 110 -1.29 -22.62 12.49
N LEU A 111 -0.69 -21.99 13.50
CA LEU A 111 -0.06 -22.70 14.60
C LEU A 111 -1.06 -23.50 15.41
N GLU A 112 -2.24 -22.95 15.70
CA GLU A 112 -3.31 -23.64 16.40
C GLU A 112 -3.82 -24.86 15.64
N SER A 113 -3.90 -24.78 14.31
CA SER A 113 -4.38 -25.89 13.47
C SER A 113 -3.43 -27.08 13.42
N ARG A 114 -2.17 -26.91 13.84
CA ARG A 114 -1.14 -27.97 13.85
C ARG A 114 -1.03 -28.71 15.19
N VAL A 115 -1.79 -28.27 16.16
CA VAL A 115 -1.80 -28.88 17.50
C VAL A 115 -2.95 -29.93 17.65
#